data_83a2ac591be44e9312ab0efec11006ec
#
_entry.id   83a2ac591be44e9312ab0efec11006ec
#
_cell.length_a   1.000
_cell.length_b   1.000
_cell.length_c   1.000
_cell.angle_alpha   90.00
_cell.angle_beta   90.00
_cell.angle_gamma   90.00
#
_symmetry.space_group_name_H-M   'P 1'
#
loop_
_entity.id
_entity.type
_entity.pdbx_description
1 polymer ?
#
loop_
_entity_poly.entity_id
_entity_poly.type
_entity_poly.pdbx_seq_one_letter_code
_entity_poly.pdbx_strand_id
1 'polypeptide(L)'
;MTMTQTITVPVVATLASGLPAGTLVMTLQGEVAVEALMPGDRIISRTMGTAVLRDVAARVADVAMVRILAGSLGHTRPGRDLSVGPDTMIHIRDWRAQALYGKPAALIPARRLVDGEFVALQDHALTTLYTLAFDRPQVVYADGLEIGV
;
A
#
# COMPACT_ATOMS: atom_id res chain seq x y z
N MET A 1 33.75 6.24 7.60
CA MET A 1 32.97 5.94 8.07
C MET A 1 31.76 6.48 7.92
N THR A 2 31.34 6.89 7.36
CA THR A 2 30.26 7.67 7.24
C THR A 2 29.27 7.29 6.19
N MET A 3 29.54 6.27 5.42
CA MET A 3 28.65 5.89 4.36
C MET A 3 27.30 5.45 4.87
N THR A 4 27.16 5.13 6.10
CA THR A 4 25.89 4.69 6.63
C THR A 4 24.81 5.75 6.56
N GLN A 5 25.16 7.03 6.57
CA GLN A 5 24.15 8.06 6.53
C GLN A 5 23.34 8.04 5.25
N THR A 6 24.00 7.83 4.13
CA THR A 6 23.31 7.86 2.86
C THR A 6 22.33 6.70 2.72
N ILE A 7 22.65 5.57 3.33
CA ILE A 7 21.78 4.41 3.26
C ILE A 7 20.58 4.57 4.17
N THR A 8 20.76 5.26 5.30
CA THR A 8 19.72 5.41 6.31
C THR A 8 18.48 6.11 5.76
N VAL A 9 18.65 7.13 4.94
CA VAL A 9 17.53 7.91 4.42
C VAL A 9 16.57 7.07 3.57
N PRO A 10 17.02 6.32 2.57
CA PRO A 10 16.11 5.45 1.81
C PRO A 10 15.44 4.38 2.68
N VAL A 11 16.16 3.85 3.66
CA VAL A 11 15.60 2.83 4.55
C VAL A 11 14.46 3.41 5.38
N VAL A 12 14.63 4.62 5.91
CA VAL A 12 13.58 5.27 6.68
C VAL A 12 12.34 5.50 5.84
N ALA A 13 12.49 5.98 4.61
CA ALA A 13 11.36 6.18 3.72
C ALA A 13 10.64 4.86 3.42
N THR A 14 11.39 3.78 3.22
CA THR A 14 10.81 2.45 2.98
C THR A 14 10.01 1.96 4.17
N LEU A 15 10.45 2.26 5.40
CA LEU A 15 9.75 1.83 6.60
C LEU A 15 8.36 2.46 6.75
N ALA A 16 8.10 3.53 6.04
CA ALA A 16 6.80 4.19 6.10
C ALA A 16 5.79 3.63 5.09
N SER A 17 6.16 2.61 4.34
CA SER A 17 5.27 1.94 3.39
C SER A 17 4.82 0.60 3.95
N GLY A 18 3.62 0.17 3.58
CA GLY A 18 3.15 -1.16 3.89
C GLY A 18 1.72 -1.19 4.39
N LEU A 19 1.28 -2.42 4.66
CA LEU A 19 -0.10 -2.72 5.04
C LEU A 19 -0.12 -3.28 6.47
N PRO A 20 -1.09 -2.88 7.29
CA PRO A 20 -1.21 -3.44 8.64
C PRO A 20 -1.76 -4.86 8.59
N ALA A 21 -1.58 -5.61 9.69
CA ALA A 21 -2.18 -6.93 9.84
C ALA A 21 -3.70 -6.84 9.65
N GLY A 22 -4.28 -7.89 9.07
CA GLY A 22 -5.71 -7.95 8.82
C GLY A 22 -6.14 -7.39 7.47
N THR A 23 -5.25 -6.69 6.76
CA THR A 23 -5.53 -6.24 5.39
C THR A 23 -5.68 -7.45 4.48
N LEU A 24 -6.78 -7.52 3.74
CA LEU A 24 -7.08 -8.67 2.89
C LEU A 24 -6.55 -8.44 1.48
N VAL A 25 -5.60 -9.28 1.07
CA VAL A 25 -5.00 -9.23 -0.26
C VAL A 25 -5.66 -10.29 -1.13
N MET A 26 -6.03 -9.92 -2.35
CA MET A 26 -6.68 -10.86 -3.29
C MET A 26 -5.66 -11.81 -3.88
N THR A 27 -5.91 -13.10 -3.71
CA THR A 27 -5.09 -14.19 -4.26
C THR A 27 -5.93 -15.10 -5.14
N LEU A 28 -5.29 -16.06 -5.81
CA LEU A 28 -6.03 -17.06 -6.59
C LEU A 28 -6.93 -17.93 -5.71
N GLN A 29 -6.68 -18.01 -4.40
CA GLN A 29 -7.53 -18.72 -3.46
C GLN A 29 -8.53 -17.81 -2.75
N GLY A 30 -8.69 -16.59 -3.22
CA GLY A 30 -9.57 -15.60 -2.59
C GLY A 30 -8.77 -14.62 -1.74
N GLU A 31 -9.46 -13.90 -0.87
CA GLU A 31 -8.82 -12.91 -0.01
C GLU A 31 -8.09 -13.58 1.16
N VAL A 32 -6.84 -13.20 1.36
CA VAL A 32 -5.98 -13.73 2.43
C VAL A 32 -5.39 -12.55 3.19
N ALA A 33 -5.42 -12.63 4.52
CA ALA A 33 -4.81 -11.59 5.36
C ALA A 33 -3.32 -11.48 5.04
N VAL A 34 -2.83 -10.23 4.97
CA VAL A 34 -1.45 -9.96 4.56
C VAL A 34 -0.43 -10.69 5.43
N GLU A 35 -0.70 -10.84 6.73
CA GLU A 35 0.20 -11.52 7.64
C GLU A 35 0.22 -13.05 7.43
N ALA A 36 -0.75 -13.58 6.70
CA ALA A 36 -0.84 -15.01 6.40
C ALA A 36 -0.28 -15.36 5.01
N LEU A 37 0.12 -14.38 4.23
CA LEU A 37 0.71 -14.62 2.91
C LEU A 37 2.09 -15.25 3.06
N MET A 38 2.44 -16.10 2.11
CA MET A 38 3.72 -16.81 2.10
C MET A 38 4.38 -16.70 0.73
N PRO A 39 5.73 -16.72 0.69
CA PRO A 39 6.44 -16.82 -0.60
C PRO A 39 5.90 -17.99 -1.43
N GLY A 40 5.70 -17.74 -2.71
CA GLY A 40 5.13 -18.72 -3.62
C GLY A 40 3.64 -18.58 -3.84
N ASP A 41 2.94 -17.81 -2.99
CA ASP A 41 1.52 -17.55 -3.20
C ASP A 41 1.31 -16.79 -4.50
N ARG A 42 0.20 -17.10 -5.17
CA ARG A 42 -0.17 -16.42 -6.41
C ARG A 42 -1.14 -15.30 -6.10
N ILE A 43 -0.69 -14.08 -6.33
CA ILE A 43 -1.44 -12.86 -6.01
C ILE A 43 -2.09 -12.34 -7.28
N ILE A 44 -3.35 -11.92 -7.19
CA ILE A 44 -4.03 -11.26 -8.30
C ILE A 44 -3.37 -9.92 -8.54
N SER A 45 -2.97 -9.66 -9.78
CA SER A 45 -2.27 -8.45 -10.17
C SER A 45 -2.99 -7.75 -11.31
N ARG A 46 -3.24 -6.47 -11.16
CA ARG A 46 -3.76 -5.65 -12.25
C ARG A 46 -2.75 -5.59 -13.40
N THR A 47 -1.46 -5.64 -13.09
CA THR A 47 -0.40 -5.49 -14.08
C THR A 47 -0.26 -6.73 -14.98
N MET A 48 -0.35 -7.93 -14.39
CA MET A 48 -0.04 -9.16 -15.10
C MET A 48 -1.15 -10.22 -15.00
N GLY A 49 -2.26 -9.93 -14.34
CA GLY A 49 -3.26 -10.94 -14.04
C GLY A 49 -2.95 -11.70 -12.76
N THR A 50 -1.81 -12.35 -12.71
CA THR A 50 -1.30 -12.99 -11.48
C THR A 50 0.20 -12.80 -11.39
N ALA A 51 0.72 -12.77 -10.17
CA ALA A 51 2.15 -12.67 -9.90
C ALA A 51 2.51 -13.56 -8.73
N VAL A 52 3.71 -14.12 -8.77
CA VAL A 52 4.21 -14.98 -7.70
C VAL A 52 4.85 -14.11 -6.64
N LEU A 53 4.36 -14.22 -5.41
CA LEU A 53 4.93 -13.51 -4.27
C LEU A 53 6.30 -14.10 -3.95
N ARG A 54 7.32 -13.26 -3.87
CA ARG A 54 8.69 -13.72 -3.58
C ARG A 54 9.03 -13.60 -2.11
N ASP A 55 8.53 -12.56 -1.44
CA ASP A 55 8.83 -12.36 -0.03
C ASP A 55 7.75 -11.49 0.62
N VAL A 56 7.60 -11.66 1.92
CA VAL A 56 6.76 -10.82 2.77
C VAL A 56 7.63 -10.37 3.94
N ALA A 57 7.82 -9.07 4.07
CA ALA A 57 8.60 -8.51 5.17
C ALA A 57 7.67 -7.80 6.15
N ALA A 58 7.92 -7.99 7.44
CA ALA A 58 7.18 -7.32 8.50
C ALA A 58 8.15 -6.43 9.27
N ARG A 59 7.75 -5.18 9.51
CA ARG A 59 8.55 -4.22 10.27
C ARG A 59 7.69 -3.43 11.22
N VAL A 60 8.21 -3.17 12.40
CA VAL A 60 7.57 -2.27 13.35
C VAL A 60 8.10 -0.87 13.10
N ALA A 61 7.20 0.08 12.92
CA ALA A 61 7.55 1.47 12.68
C ALA A 61 6.65 2.38 13.48
N ASP A 62 7.21 3.52 13.92
CA ASP A 62 6.41 4.57 14.55
C ASP A 62 5.93 5.50 13.45
N VAL A 63 4.69 5.35 13.07
CA VAL A 63 4.14 6.04 11.89
C VAL A 63 2.77 6.62 12.17
N ALA A 64 2.48 7.70 11.45
CA ALA A 64 1.12 8.21 11.32
C ALA A 64 0.49 7.53 10.10
N MET A 65 -0.35 6.53 10.34
CA MET A 65 -1.01 5.82 9.25
C MET A 65 -1.99 6.73 8.53
N VAL A 66 -2.26 6.43 7.29
CA VAL A 66 -3.31 7.10 6.50
C VAL A 66 -4.53 6.21 6.49
N ARG A 67 -5.64 6.72 7.04
CA ARG A 67 -6.92 6.02 7.04
C ARG A 67 -7.73 6.45 5.83
N ILE A 68 -8.22 5.48 5.08
CA ILE A 68 -8.98 5.69 3.86
C ILE A 68 -10.36 5.08 4.07
N LEU A 69 -11.40 5.90 4.04
CA LEU A 69 -12.76 5.41 4.24
C LEU A 69 -13.26 4.66 3.02
N ALA A 70 -14.13 3.68 3.26
CA ALA A 70 -14.71 2.85 2.21
C ALA A 70 -15.33 3.74 1.12
N GLY A 71 -15.06 3.39 -0.13
CA GLY A 71 -15.63 4.07 -1.30
C GLY A 71 -15.09 5.45 -1.61
N SER A 72 -14.11 5.96 -0.85
CA SER A 72 -13.68 7.35 -0.97
C SER A 72 -12.78 7.64 -2.18
N LEU A 73 -12.18 6.62 -2.79
CA LEU A 73 -11.23 6.81 -3.89
C LEU A 73 -11.78 6.43 -5.26
N GLY A 74 -13.12 6.48 -5.39
CA GLY A 74 -13.78 6.18 -6.66
C GLY A 74 -13.98 4.68 -6.88
N HIS A 75 -14.89 4.33 -7.78
CA HIS A 75 -15.19 2.94 -8.14
C HIS A 75 -15.46 2.04 -6.91
N THR A 76 -16.10 2.60 -5.88
CA THR A 76 -16.38 1.90 -4.61
C THR A 76 -15.14 1.39 -3.90
N ARG A 77 -14.00 2.04 -4.06
CA ARG A 77 -12.73 1.66 -3.43
C ARG A 77 -12.38 2.58 -2.27
N PRO A 78 -11.75 2.04 -1.21
CA PRO A 78 -11.66 0.61 -0.90
C PRO A 78 -13.02 0.02 -0.54
N GLY A 79 -13.11 -1.31 -0.49
CA GLY A 79 -14.36 -1.98 -0.17
C GLY A 79 -14.77 -1.83 1.29
N ARG A 80 -13.81 -1.54 2.15
CA ARG A 80 -14.03 -1.22 3.57
C ARG A 80 -12.98 -0.21 4.01
N ASP A 81 -13.15 0.38 5.19
CA ASP A 81 -12.16 1.30 5.74
C ASP A 81 -10.81 0.60 5.87
N LEU A 82 -9.76 1.30 5.46
CA LEU A 82 -8.42 0.74 5.40
C LEU A 82 -7.41 1.77 5.88
N SER A 83 -6.42 1.32 6.66
CA SER A 83 -5.27 2.14 7.01
C SER A 83 -4.03 1.58 6.35
N VAL A 84 -3.17 2.45 5.83
CA VAL A 84 -1.91 2.05 5.18
C VAL A 84 -0.78 2.96 5.66
N GLY A 85 0.46 2.51 5.48
CA GLY A 85 1.60 3.38 5.72
C GLY A 85 1.54 4.62 4.83
N PRO A 86 2.01 5.77 5.30
CA PRO A 86 1.84 7.04 4.58
C PRO A 86 2.53 7.07 3.22
N ASP A 87 3.59 6.31 3.03
CA ASP A 87 4.31 6.26 1.75
C ASP A 87 3.89 5.07 0.89
N THR A 88 2.85 4.34 1.28
CA THR A 88 2.30 3.26 0.46
C THR A 88 1.74 3.86 -0.83
N MET A 89 2.13 3.27 -1.97
CA MET A 89 1.70 3.77 -3.27
C MET A 89 0.32 3.23 -3.61
N ILE A 90 -0.60 4.14 -3.89
CA ILE A 90 -1.98 3.83 -4.25
C ILE A 90 -2.15 4.10 -5.74
N HIS A 91 -2.69 3.13 -6.47
CA HIS A 91 -3.00 3.32 -7.88
C HIS A 91 -4.34 4.03 -8.01
N ILE A 92 -4.31 5.28 -8.44
CA ILE A 92 -5.49 6.16 -8.54
C ILE A 92 -5.84 6.32 -10.00
N ARG A 93 -7.14 6.16 -10.33
CA ARG A 93 -7.65 6.26 -11.68
C ARG A 93 -8.80 7.26 -11.79
N ASP A 94 -8.93 8.17 -10.83
CA ASP A 94 -9.97 9.20 -10.84
C ASP A 94 -9.36 10.59 -11.03
N TRP A 95 -10.16 11.62 -10.81
CA TRP A 95 -9.77 13.02 -11.00
C TRP A 95 -8.48 13.41 -10.23
N ARG A 96 -8.16 12.70 -9.13
CA ARG A 96 -6.97 13.00 -8.34
C ARG A 96 -5.68 12.78 -9.13
N ALA A 97 -5.65 11.73 -9.96
CA ALA A 97 -4.48 11.46 -10.81
C ALA A 97 -4.24 12.60 -11.79
N GLN A 98 -5.31 13.12 -12.39
CA GLN A 98 -5.19 14.25 -13.30
C GLN A 98 -4.80 15.51 -12.56
N ALA A 99 -5.41 15.78 -11.41
CA ALA A 99 -5.17 17.01 -10.65
C ALA A 99 -3.74 17.06 -10.10
N LEU A 100 -3.22 15.94 -9.60
CA LEU A 100 -1.91 15.90 -8.97
C LEU A 100 -0.77 15.63 -9.94
N TYR A 101 -1.00 14.84 -10.99
CA TYR A 101 0.07 14.34 -11.84
C TYR A 101 -0.17 14.59 -13.32
N GLY A 102 -1.32 15.12 -13.70
CA GLY A 102 -1.65 15.38 -15.11
C GLY A 102 -1.84 14.12 -15.93
N LYS A 103 -2.26 13.03 -15.31
CA LYS A 103 -2.42 11.73 -15.96
C LYS A 103 -3.77 11.12 -15.62
N PRO A 104 -4.32 10.25 -16.50
CA PRO A 104 -5.58 9.56 -16.19
C PRO A 104 -5.44 8.54 -15.06
N ALA A 105 -4.23 8.04 -14.82
CA ALA A 105 -3.92 7.11 -13.73
C ALA A 105 -2.50 7.32 -13.25
N ALA A 106 -2.26 7.14 -11.95
CA ALA A 106 -0.93 7.30 -11.38
C ALA A 106 -0.82 6.56 -10.06
N LEU A 107 0.41 6.20 -9.69
CA LEU A 107 0.73 5.73 -8.34
C LEU A 107 1.02 6.96 -7.48
N ILE A 108 0.26 7.13 -6.41
CA ILE A 108 0.32 8.30 -5.55
C ILE A 108 0.55 7.84 -4.12
N PRO A 109 1.55 8.40 -3.40
CA PRO A 109 1.72 8.07 -1.98
C PRO A 109 0.47 8.40 -1.20
N ALA A 110 0.07 7.52 -0.30
CA ALA A 110 -1.16 7.68 0.46
C ALA A 110 -1.23 9.04 1.17
N ARG A 111 -0.10 9.51 1.72
CA ARG A 111 -0.06 10.81 2.42
C ARG A 111 -0.48 11.99 1.55
N ARG A 112 -0.35 11.89 0.22
CA ARG A 112 -0.78 12.95 -0.70
C ARG A 112 -2.27 12.94 -1.00
N LEU A 113 -2.96 11.89 -0.58
CA LEU A 113 -4.40 11.77 -0.77
C LEU A 113 -5.19 12.30 0.43
N VAL A 114 -4.51 12.72 1.49
CA VAL A 114 -5.15 13.21 2.71
C VAL A 114 -5.94 14.47 2.41
N ASP A 115 -7.24 14.43 2.71
CA ASP A 115 -8.14 15.57 2.57
C ASP A 115 -8.73 16.00 3.90
N GLY A 116 -8.40 15.30 4.99
CA GLY A 116 -8.89 15.62 6.33
C GLY A 116 -10.28 15.10 6.63
N GLU A 117 -10.94 14.47 5.66
CA GLU A 117 -12.31 13.98 5.82
C GLU A 117 -12.40 12.49 5.48
N PHE A 118 -12.32 12.14 4.20
CA PHE A 118 -12.42 10.76 3.74
C PHE A 118 -11.08 10.05 3.80
N VAL A 119 -9.99 10.79 3.68
CA VAL A 119 -8.62 10.28 3.79
C VAL A 119 -7.92 11.15 4.83
N ALA A 120 -7.51 10.55 5.94
CA ALA A 120 -7.00 11.31 7.07
C ALA A 120 -5.76 10.66 7.68
N LEU A 121 -4.86 11.48 8.20
CA LEU A 121 -3.75 11.01 9.00
C LEU A 121 -4.25 10.62 10.39
N GLN A 122 -3.76 9.48 10.88
CA GLN A 122 -3.99 9.04 12.24
C GLN A 122 -2.83 9.48 13.12
N ASP A 123 -3.02 9.41 14.43
CA ASP A 123 -1.95 9.71 15.38
C ASP A 123 -0.79 8.71 15.21
N HIS A 124 0.41 9.14 15.50
CA HIS A 124 1.58 8.26 15.50
C HIS A 124 1.40 7.12 16.48
N ALA A 125 1.75 5.93 16.04
CA ALA A 125 1.71 4.73 16.87
C ALA A 125 2.70 3.72 16.31
N LEU A 126 3.19 2.85 17.19
CA LEU A 126 4.00 1.71 16.75
C LEU A 126 3.08 0.74 16.01
N THR A 127 3.39 0.47 14.76
CA THR A 127 2.56 -0.35 13.89
C THR A 127 3.44 -1.32 13.13
N THR A 128 3.00 -2.57 13.03
CA THR A 128 3.66 -3.54 12.16
C THR A 128 3.15 -3.36 10.74
N LEU A 129 4.06 -3.09 9.82
CA LEU A 129 3.76 -2.92 8.41
C LEU A 129 4.30 -4.10 7.62
N TYR A 130 3.46 -4.64 6.75
CA TYR A 130 3.83 -5.76 5.87
C TYR A 130 4.04 -5.23 4.47
N THR A 131 5.17 -5.62 3.86
CA THR A 131 5.49 -5.27 2.47
C THR A 131 5.66 -6.54 1.66
N LEU A 132 5.21 -6.47 0.41
CA LEU A 132 5.23 -7.61 -0.51
C LEU A 132 6.30 -7.37 -1.57
N ALA A 133 7.06 -8.40 -1.90
CA ALA A 133 8.09 -8.33 -2.93
C ALA A 133 7.81 -9.30 -4.07
N PHE A 134 7.96 -8.81 -5.29
CA PHE A 134 7.77 -9.56 -6.53
C PHE A 134 8.99 -9.36 -7.42
N ASP A 135 9.10 -10.15 -8.49
CA ASP A 135 10.23 -10.01 -9.44
C ASP A 135 10.21 -8.66 -10.16
N ARG A 136 9.04 -8.06 -10.31
CA ARG A 136 8.87 -6.73 -10.90
C ARG A 136 7.72 -6.02 -10.21
N PRO A 137 7.64 -4.70 -10.39
CA PRO A 137 6.55 -3.93 -9.78
C PRO A 137 5.18 -4.45 -10.21
N GLN A 138 4.27 -4.54 -9.25
CA GLN A 138 2.91 -5.02 -9.44
C GLN A 138 1.92 -4.04 -8.83
N VAL A 139 0.67 -4.08 -9.30
CA VAL A 139 -0.46 -3.45 -8.63
C VAL A 139 -1.37 -4.57 -8.16
N VAL A 140 -1.53 -4.69 -6.85
CA VAL A 140 -2.33 -5.75 -6.22
C VAL A 140 -3.56 -5.13 -5.55
N TYR A 141 -4.48 -5.99 -5.11
CA TYR A 141 -5.73 -5.53 -4.49
C TYR A 141 -5.70 -5.83 -2.99
N ALA A 142 -5.78 -4.78 -2.18
CA ALA A 142 -5.80 -4.88 -0.72
C ALA A 142 -7.09 -4.23 -0.25
N ASP A 143 -8.00 -5.02 0.32
CA ASP A 143 -9.36 -4.59 0.68
C ASP A 143 -10.06 -3.85 -0.47
N GLY A 144 -9.83 -4.32 -1.69
CA GLY A 144 -10.38 -3.71 -2.90
C GLY A 144 -9.64 -2.48 -3.41
N LEU A 145 -8.64 -1.99 -2.68
CA LEU A 145 -7.82 -0.85 -3.11
C LEU A 145 -6.64 -1.33 -3.93
N GLU A 146 -6.29 -0.59 -4.98
CA GLU A 146 -5.17 -0.94 -5.86
C GLU A 146 -3.88 -0.37 -5.26
N ILE A 147 -2.97 -1.26 -4.88
CA ILE A 147 -1.72 -0.92 -4.18
C ILE A 147 -0.53 -1.25 -5.08
N GLY A 148 0.37 -0.29 -5.25
CA GLY A 148 1.66 -0.51 -5.93
C GLY A 148 2.67 -1.16 -5.00
N VAL A 149 3.24 -2.24 -5.43
CA VAL A 149 4.23 -3.01 -4.66
C VAL A 149 5.43 -3.40 -5.50
#